data_965e65b4eda8b4c0cc8913f02d62a732
#
_entry.id   965e65b4eda8b4c0cc8913f02d62a732
#
_cell.length_a   1.000
_cell.length_b   1.000
_cell.length_c   1.000
_cell.angle_alpha   90.00
_cell.angle_beta   90.00
_cell.angle_gamma   90.00
#
_symmetry.space_group_name_H-M   'P 1'
#
loop_
_entity.id
_entity.type
_entity.pdbx_description
1 polymer ?
#
loop_
_entity_poly.entity_id
_entity_poly.type
_entity_poly.pdbx_seq_one_letter_code
_entity_poly.pdbx_strand_id
1 'polypeptide(L)'
;DGAEGGIARDGSITDCGRVKALGVEMVVCSSGGMVGARFELGPLYQVPLAEGVRKGADVATMAVGLITTPEEGEEIIATGRADMIALGRMAMDDPNWPLHARMALGRMDDTYSEWPVQEGFAVRNKDRTLKQRGFAED
;
A
#
# COMPACT_ATOMS: atom_id res chain seq x y z
N ASP A 1 -14.71 -9.77 -10.70
CA ASP A 1 -14.05 -9.05 -11.78
C ASP A 1 -13.06 -9.97 -12.50
N GLY A 2 -12.89 -9.82 -13.82
CA GLY A 2 -12.01 -10.69 -14.60
C GLY A 2 -12.59 -12.08 -14.96
N ALA A 3 -13.81 -12.39 -14.61
CA ALA A 3 -14.52 -13.61 -14.98
C ALA A 3 -15.91 -13.28 -15.54
N GLU A 4 -16.38 -14.06 -16.52
CA GLU A 4 -17.73 -13.93 -17.08
C GLU A 4 -18.77 -14.18 -15.98
N GLY A 5 -19.76 -13.29 -15.85
CA GLY A 5 -20.77 -13.34 -14.79
C GLY A 5 -20.29 -12.91 -13.39
N GLY A 6 -19.05 -12.46 -13.26
CA GLY A 6 -18.52 -11.91 -12.00
C GLY A 6 -19.05 -10.51 -11.68
N ILE A 7 -18.84 -10.07 -10.44
CA ILE A 7 -19.23 -8.73 -10.01
C ILE A 7 -18.34 -7.70 -10.70
N ALA A 8 -18.95 -6.79 -11.47
CA ALA A 8 -18.26 -5.66 -12.08
C ALA A 8 -18.07 -4.52 -11.07
N ARG A 9 -17.20 -3.55 -11.41
CA ARG A 9 -16.88 -2.41 -10.56
C ARG A 9 -18.12 -1.68 -10.03
N ASP A 10 -19.11 -1.43 -10.87
CA ASP A 10 -20.33 -0.70 -10.48
C ASP A 10 -21.19 -1.49 -9.49
N GLY A 11 -21.25 -2.82 -9.64
CA GLY A 11 -21.85 -3.70 -8.65
C GLY A 11 -21.12 -3.64 -7.31
N SER A 12 -19.78 -3.69 -7.33
CA SER A 12 -18.97 -3.54 -6.13
C SER A 12 -19.19 -2.19 -5.43
N ILE A 13 -19.29 -1.09 -6.18
CA ILE A 13 -19.58 0.25 -5.63
C ILE A 13 -20.94 0.24 -4.92
N THR A 14 -21.96 -0.32 -5.56
CA THR A 14 -23.31 -0.43 -4.99
C THR A 14 -23.30 -1.24 -3.69
N ASP A 15 -22.63 -2.39 -3.68
CA ASP A 15 -22.57 -3.26 -2.50
C ASP A 15 -21.73 -2.62 -1.38
N CYS A 16 -20.64 -1.91 -1.71
CA CYS A 16 -19.86 -1.14 -0.73
C CYS A 16 -20.69 -0.04 -0.06
N GLY A 17 -21.56 0.63 -0.80
CA GLY A 17 -22.51 1.60 -0.23
C GLY A 17 -23.50 0.95 0.75
N ARG A 18 -23.97 -0.26 0.44
CA ARG A 18 -24.86 -1.03 1.33
C ARG A 18 -24.16 -1.44 2.62
N VAL A 19 -22.94 -2.00 2.54
CA VAL A 19 -22.21 -2.44 3.74
C VAL A 19 -21.74 -1.25 4.59
N LYS A 20 -21.43 -0.10 3.98
CA LYS A 20 -21.21 1.16 4.70
C LYS A 20 -22.40 1.53 5.57
N ALA A 21 -23.64 1.43 5.02
CA ALA A 21 -24.86 1.71 5.78
C ALA A 21 -25.08 0.74 6.97
N LEU A 22 -24.42 -0.42 6.95
CA LEU A 22 -24.42 -1.40 8.03
C LEU A 22 -23.26 -1.18 9.05
N GLY A 23 -22.46 -0.11 8.89
CA GLY A 23 -21.40 0.25 9.82
C GLY A 23 -20.00 -0.21 9.40
N VAL A 24 -19.78 -0.64 8.16
CA VAL A 24 -18.43 -0.90 7.64
C VAL A 24 -17.73 0.42 7.38
N GLU A 25 -16.59 0.62 8.00
CA GLU A 25 -15.83 1.88 7.94
C GLU A 25 -14.79 1.89 6.82
N MET A 26 -14.27 0.72 6.43
CA MET A 26 -13.24 0.60 5.38
C MET A 26 -13.41 -0.67 4.55
N VAL A 27 -13.07 -0.60 3.28
CA VAL A 27 -13.12 -1.73 2.34
C VAL A 27 -11.74 -1.94 1.70
N VAL A 28 -11.25 -3.18 1.74
CA VAL A 28 -10.06 -3.58 0.99
C VAL A 28 -10.45 -3.95 -0.41
N CYS A 29 -9.87 -3.30 -1.41
CA CYS A 29 -10.21 -3.48 -2.82
C CYS A 29 -9.15 -4.31 -3.54
N SER A 30 -9.49 -5.56 -3.84
CA SER A 30 -8.68 -6.43 -4.67
C SER A 30 -9.53 -7.15 -5.69
N SER A 31 -8.91 -7.58 -6.79
CA SER A 31 -9.53 -8.38 -7.83
C SER A 31 -8.75 -9.66 -8.05
N GLY A 32 -9.42 -10.70 -8.54
CA GLY A 32 -8.79 -11.96 -8.90
C GLY A 32 -8.78 -13.03 -7.83
N GLY A 33 -7.87 -14.00 -8.01
CA GLY A 33 -7.79 -15.17 -7.13
C GLY A 33 -8.85 -16.25 -7.42
N MET A 34 -9.75 -16.03 -8.37
CA MET A 34 -10.76 -17.01 -8.80
C MET A 34 -10.27 -17.80 -10.01
N VAL A 35 -10.68 -19.05 -10.10
CA VAL A 35 -10.35 -19.92 -11.24
C VAL A 35 -10.87 -19.31 -12.53
N GLY A 36 -10.01 -19.21 -13.55
CA GLY A 36 -10.35 -18.68 -14.86
C GLY A 36 -10.34 -17.16 -15.01
N ALA A 37 -10.17 -16.42 -13.93
CA ALA A 37 -10.02 -14.96 -14.01
C ALA A 37 -8.68 -14.59 -14.66
N ARG A 38 -8.71 -13.65 -15.60
CA ARG A 38 -7.51 -13.12 -16.28
C ARG A 38 -7.36 -11.65 -15.95
N PHE A 39 -6.13 -11.26 -15.60
CA PHE A 39 -5.76 -9.87 -15.29
C PHE A 39 -4.47 -9.52 -16.02
N GLU A 40 -4.39 -8.30 -16.48
CA GLU A 40 -3.11 -7.70 -16.85
C GLU A 40 -2.40 -7.30 -15.55
N LEU A 41 -1.36 -8.07 -15.21
CA LEU A 41 -0.55 -7.78 -14.02
C LEU A 41 0.45 -6.68 -14.38
N GLY A 42 0.51 -5.64 -13.56
CA GLY A 42 1.44 -4.53 -13.67
C GLY A 42 1.49 -3.73 -12.37
N PRO A 43 2.42 -2.78 -12.24
CA PRO A 43 2.44 -1.88 -11.09
C PRO A 43 1.08 -1.19 -10.91
N LEU A 44 0.61 -1.14 -9.65
CA LEU A 44 -0.62 -0.45 -9.24
C LEU A 44 -1.92 -0.94 -9.91
N TYR A 45 -1.94 -2.14 -10.52
CA TYR A 45 -3.04 -2.60 -11.37
C TYR A 45 -4.42 -2.66 -10.70
N GLN A 46 -4.49 -2.71 -9.35
CA GLN A 46 -5.75 -2.72 -8.61
C GLN A 46 -6.08 -1.38 -7.95
N VAL A 47 -5.18 -0.41 -7.94
CA VAL A 47 -5.41 0.91 -7.34
C VAL A 47 -6.64 1.61 -7.93
N PRO A 48 -6.91 1.57 -9.26
CA PRO A 48 -8.12 2.16 -9.84
C PRO A 48 -9.43 1.55 -9.30
N LEU A 49 -9.41 0.34 -8.78
CA LEU A 49 -10.58 -0.30 -8.16
C LEU A 49 -10.89 0.33 -6.81
N ALA A 50 -9.87 0.51 -5.97
CA ALA A 50 -10.00 1.20 -4.68
C ALA A 50 -10.48 2.64 -4.87
N GLU A 51 -9.88 3.35 -5.82
CA GLU A 51 -10.28 4.71 -6.19
C GLU A 51 -11.75 4.79 -6.63
N GLY A 52 -12.19 3.85 -7.46
CA GLY A 52 -13.58 3.78 -7.92
C GLY A 52 -14.58 3.54 -6.78
N VAL A 53 -14.27 2.62 -5.87
CA VAL A 53 -15.09 2.34 -4.69
C VAL A 53 -15.12 3.53 -3.74
N ARG A 54 -13.95 4.12 -3.46
CA ARG A 54 -13.81 5.29 -2.60
C ARG A 54 -14.69 6.44 -3.05
N LYS A 55 -14.63 6.77 -4.34
CA LYS A 55 -15.40 7.87 -4.95
C LYS A 55 -16.88 7.55 -5.10
N GLY A 56 -17.22 6.31 -5.46
CA GLY A 56 -18.58 5.92 -5.79
C GLY A 56 -19.44 5.51 -4.60
N ALA A 57 -18.85 4.91 -3.56
CA ALA A 57 -19.54 4.50 -2.34
C ALA A 57 -19.28 5.43 -1.15
N ASP A 58 -18.38 6.41 -1.29
CA ASP A 58 -17.99 7.33 -0.21
C ASP A 58 -17.59 6.58 1.07
N VAL A 59 -16.83 5.49 0.95
CA VAL A 59 -16.30 4.67 2.03
C VAL A 59 -14.77 4.68 1.97
N ALA A 60 -14.10 4.67 3.13
CA ALA A 60 -12.66 4.57 3.13
C ALA A 60 -12.19 3.26 2.47
N THR A 61 -11.08 3.33 1.73
CA THR A 61 -10.58 2.19 0.99
C THR A 61 -9.11 1.91 1.28
N MET A 62 -8.76 0.64 1.18
CA MET A 62 -7.38 0.17 1.19
C MET A 62 -7.04 -0.39 -0.20
N ALA A 63 -6.05 0.20 -0.85
CA ALA A 63 -5.56 -0.24 -2.15
C ALA A 63 -4.47 -1.29 -2.03
N VAL A 64 -4.43 -2.21 -2.97
CA VAL A 64 -3.39 -3.22 -3.13
C VAL A 64 -3.05 -3.34 -4.61
N GLY A 65 -2.02 -4.06 -4.97
CA GLY A 65 -1.73 -4.44 -6.37
C GLY A 65 -0.37 -4.00 -6.87
N LEU A 66 0.69 -4.70 -6.46
CA LEU A 66 2.07 -4.43 -6.87
C LEU A 66 2.51 -2.97 -6.60
N ILE A 67 2.20 -2.48 -5.41
CA ILE A 67 2.80 -1.26 -4.87
C ILE A 67 4.19 -1.66 -4.39
N THR A 68 5.23 -1.11 -5.00
CA THR A 68 6.61 -1.57 -4.80
C THR A 68 7.52 -0.50 -4.24
N THR A 69 7.24 0.76 -4.49
CA THR A 69 8.06 1.87 -4.00
C THR A 69 7.35 2.74 -2.96
N PRO A 70 8.09 3.39 -2.07
CA PRO A 70 7.52 4.37 -1.13
C PRO A 70 6.77 5.50 -1.81
N GLU A 71 7.29 5.99 -2.94
CA GLU A 71 6.71 7.08 -3.72
C GLU A 71 5.35 6.70 -4.32
N GLU A 72 5.22 5.46 -4.84
CA GLU A 72 3.92 4.93 -5.30
C GLU A 72 2.90 4.89 -4.17
N GLY A 73 3.33 4.41 -2.99
CA GLY A 73 2.47 4.37 -1.80
C GLY A 73 2.02 5.77 -1.36
N GLU A 74 2.96 6.71 -1.31
CA GLU A 74 2.70 8.10 -0.95
C GLU A 74 1.76 8.79 -1.96
N GLU A 75 1.98 8.61 -3.27
CA GLU A 75 1.14 9.19 -4.31
C GLU A 75 -0.31 8.73 -4.18
N ILE A 76 -0.55 7.43 -3.97
CA ILE A 76 -1.90 6.87 -3.81
C ILE A 76 -2.67 7.60 -2.70
N ILE A 77 -2.03 7.81 -1.56
CA ILE A 77 -2.63 8.46 -0.39
C ILE A 77 -2.78 9.96 -0.62
N ALA A 78 -1.71 10.64 -1.04
CA ALA A 78 -1.68 12.10 -1.22
C ALA A 78 -2.66 12.58 -2.29
N THR A 79 -2.89 11.79 -3.34
CA THR A 79 -3.86 12.10 -4.40
C THR A 79 -5.28 11.63 -4.10
N GLY A 80 -5.52 11.01 -2.95
CA GLY A 80 -6.83 10.56 -2.51
C GLY A 80 -7.40 9.39 -3.32
N ARG A 81 -6.54 8.56 -3.89
CA ARG A 81 -6.94 7.34 -4.62
C ARG A 81 -7.35 6.21 -3.69
N ALA A 82 -6.78 6.17 -2.49
CA ALA A 82 -7.17 5.33 -1.37
C ALA A 82 -6.79 6.01 -0.05
N ASP A 83 -7.28 5.49 1.06
CA ASP A 83 -6.98 5.99 2.41
C ASP A 83 -5.84 5.20 3.08
N MET A 84 -5.63 3.97 2.63
CA MET A 84 -4.54 3.09 3.05
C MET A 84 -4.00 2.27 1.88
N ILE A 85 -2.81 1.72 2.05
CA ILE A 85 -2.24 0.72 1.14
C ILE A 85 -2.02 -0.61 1.87
N ALA A 86 -2.14 -1.71 1.13
CA ALA A 86 -1.81 -3.05 1.59
C ALA A 86 -0.66 -3.63 0.78
N LEU A 87 0.32 -4.16 1.47
CA LEU A 87 1.50 -4.76 0.89
C LEU A 87 1.47 -6.28 1.07
N GLY A 88 1.46 -7.03 -0.02
CA GLY A 88 1.57 -8.48 0.02
C GLY A 88 3.03 -8.91 -0.17
N ARG A 89 3.42 -9.10 -1.42
CA ARG A 89 4.76 -9.61 -1.79
C ARG A 89 5.88 -8.71 -1.30
N MET A 90 5.72 -7.39 -1.30
CA MET A 90 6.72 -6.47 -0.77
C MET A 90 6.97 -6.65 0.74
N ALA A 91 5.93 -6.94 1.52
CA ALA A 91 6.10 -7.22 2.95
C ALA A 91 6.75 -8.59 3.22
N MET A 92 6.71 -9.52 2.27
CA MET A 92 7.45 -10.79 2.35
C MET A 92 8.92 -10.61 1.97
N ASP A 93 9.21 -9.74 0.98
CA ASP A 93 10.56 -9.42 0.52
C ASP A 93 11.29 -8.51 1.52
N ASP A 94 10.62 -7.50 2.01
CA ASP A 94 11.11 -6.57 3.04
C ASP A 94 10.09 -6.45 4.18
N PRO A 95 10.23 -7.21 5.28
CA PRO A 95 9.35 -7.09 6.45
C PRO A 95 9.39 -5.72 7.13
N ASN A 96 10.46 -4.97 6.94
CA ASN A 96 10.65 -3.61 7.47
C ASN A 96 10.30 -2.51 6.46
N TRP A 97 9.64 -2.85 5.36
CA TRP A 97 9.29 -1.90 4.31
C TRP A 97 8.65 -0.59 4.82
N PRO A 98 7.72 -0.58 5.80
CA PRO A 98 7.14 0.68 6.29
C PRO A 98 8.18 1.61 6.91
N LEU A 99 9.18 1.06 7.61
CA LEU A 99 10.27 1.83 8.20
C LEU A 99 11.23 2.36 7.12
N HIS A 100 11.58 1.51 6.15
CA HIS A 100 12.40 1.91 4.99
C HIS A 100 11.69 2.97 4.14
N ALA A 101 10.37 2.85 3.94
CA ALA A 101 9.59 3.84 3.23
C ALA A 101 9.60 5.21 3.94
N ARG A 102 9.48 5.24 5.26
CA ARG A 102 9.59 6.48 6.03
C ARG A 102 10.97 7.11 5.89
N MET A 103 12.02 6.31 5.88
CA MET A 103 13.39 6.79 5.63
C MET A 103 13.52 7.37 4.23
N ALA A 104 13.09 6.65 3.21
CA ALA A 104 13.17 7.08 1.81
C ALA A 104 12.39 8.38 1.55
N LEU A 105 11.24 8.55 2.20
CA LEU A 105 10.41 9.74 2.11
C LEU A 105 10.87 10.89 3.04
N GLY A 106 12.01 10.76 3.73
CA GLY A 106 12.52 11.77 4.64
C GLY A 106 11.63 12.03 5.86
N ARG A 107 10.84 11.05 6.27
CA ARG A 107 9.88 11.15 7.38
C ARG A 107 10.32 10.44 8.67
N MET A 108 11.57 10.06 8.74
CA MET A 108 12.17 9.45 9.93
C MET A 108 13.30 10.35 10.45
N ASP A 109 13.38 10.49 11.76
CA ASP A 109 14.48 11.21 12.38
C ASP A 109 15.77 10.36 12.46
N ASP A 110 16.89 11.01 12.73
CA ASP A 110 18.20 10.36 12.85
C ASP A 110 18.34 9.47 14.09
N THR A 111 17.32 9.41 14.94
CA THR A 111 17.34 8.60 16.17
C THR A 111 16.92 7.16 15.92
N TYR A 112 16.21 6.90 14.82
CA TYR A 112 15.63 5.59 14.50
C TYR A 112 14.67 5.08 15.58
N SER A 113 13.99 6.02 16.28
CA SER A 113 13.15 5.73 17.44
C SER A 113 11.92 4.87 17.12
N GLU A 114 11.52 4.79 15.86
CA GLU A 114 10.39 3.97 15.39
C GLU A 114 10.78 2.51 15.14
N TRP A 115 12.07 2.21 15.10
CA TRP A 115 12.57 0.84 14.98
C TRP A 115 12.50 0.12 16.34
N PRO A 116 12.37 -1.21 16.36
CA PRO A 116 12.67 -1.96 17.58
C PRO A 116 14.08 -1.59 18.08
N VAL A 117 14.26 -1.45 19.38
CA VAL A 117 15.46 -0.82 19.98
C VAL A 117 16.77 -1.43 19.49
N GLN A 118 16.86 -2.75 19.43
CA GLN A 118 18.08 -3.47 19.01
C GLN A 118 18.37 -3.29 17.51
N GLU A 119 17.32 -3.37 16.69
CA GLU A 119 17.42 -3.22 15.25
C GLU A 119 17.75 -1.77 14.88
N GLY A 120 17.06 -0.80 15.48
CA GLY A 120 17.30 0.63 15.28
C GLY A 120 18.73 1.02 15.65
N PHE A 121 19.27 0.48 16.74
CA PHE A 121 20.67 0.67 17.10
C PHE A 121 21.64 0.16 16.01
N ALA A 122 21.41 -1.05 15.51
CA ALA A 122 22.25 -1.67 14.49
C ALA A 122 22.17 -0.94 13.15
N VAL A 123 20.95 -0.63 12.69
CA VAL A 123 20.71 0.07 11.41
C VAL A 123 21.32 1.47 11.43
N ARG A 124 21.08 2.25 12.50
CA ARG A 124 21.66 3.58 12.67
C ARG A 124 23.21 3.55 12.65
N ASN A 125 23.82 2.58 13.34
CA ASN A 125 25.28 2.46 13.36
C ASN A 125 25.84 2.09 11.99
N LYS A 126 25.16 1.21 11.24
CA LYS A 126 25.51 0.87 9.86
C LYS A 126 25.48 2.13 8.98
N ASP A 127 24.38 2.87 8.99
CA ASP A 127 24.20 4.04 8.13
C ASP A 127 25.22 5.15 8.45
N ARG A 128 25.42 5.43 9.74
CA ARG A 128 26.47 6.38 10.18
C ARG A 128 27.85 5.96 9.73
N THR A 129 28.19 4.67 9.80
CA THR A 129 29.49 4.17 9.38
C THR A 129 29.69 4.30 7.88
N LEU A 130 28.67 3.99 7.09
CA LEU A 130 28.72 4.10 5.63
C LEU A 130 28.89 5.57 5.18
N LYS A 131 28.13 6.50 5.77
CA LYS A 131 28.28 7.94 5.52
C LYS A 131 29.68 8.45 5.89
N GLN A 132 30.18 8.13 7.08
CA GLN A 132 31.51 8.56 7.53
C GLN A 132 32.65 8.05 6.63
N ARG A 133 32.45 6.93 5.94
CA ARG A 133 33.44 6.34 5.04
C ARG A 133 33.20 6.67 3.56
N GLY A 134 32.20 7.48 3.24
CA GLY A 134 31.88 7.89 1.86
C GLY A 134 31.29 6.77 1.00
N PHE A 135 30.66 5.76 1.60
CA PHE A 135 30.00 4.67 0.88
C PHE A 135 28.47 4.89 0.72
N ALA A 136 27.91 5.92 1.33
CA ALA A 136 26.54 6.35 1.15
C ALA A 136 26.53 7.88 1.01
N GLU A 137 25.64 8.37 0.15
CA GLU A 137 25.36 9.80 -0.03
C GLU A 137 24.56 10.33 1.17
N ASP A 138 24.62 11.65 1.39
CA ASP A 138 23.89 12.35 2.46
C ASP A 138 22.37 12.39 2.21
#